data_f18d01f1ac67fde1066b31b4737ac9da
#
_entry.id   f18d01f1ac67fde1066b31b4737ac9da
#
_cell.length_a   1.000
_cell.length_b   1.000
_cell.length_c   1.000
_cell.angle_alpha   90.00
_cell.angle_beta   90.00
_cell.angle_gamma   90.00
#
_symmetry.space_group_name_H-M   'P 1'
#
loop_
_entity.id
_entity.type
_entity.pdbx_description
1 polymer ?
#
loop_
_entity_poly.entity_id
_entity_poly.type
_entity_poly.pdbx_seq_one_letter_code
_entity_poly.pdbx_strand_id
1 'polypeptide(L)'
;MNKTYSKDDKIQGKPSPPNITSVTYVSVDLDWKDYLNKIHEKMNAQSDKINPLAEVIFKKDSSEDWESGYIGYDHQCTCKNLEPDTSYYFRMRFKNLKEFENWSDVVHVQTNQLPVTGHEIHVAIRQENVLRLRELLEKEQASIEAIDELGFTALMYCAQRNLSDMISILLEANANTETESSTGKTAIMFAAFKGNIECMELLLEYGANVNHSDKNGLTALHMAVDGEQPRAIRLLVKSCSNLEAKDNNLGWTPLLRCAALKNNGNVEVARELIKLNANIDAQDRDGKTALHNCILHGHYDLCRFLLENNANVNLKTNNGHSTLVLSESVGNQKIQKLIKEFVNHSKT
;
A
#
# COMPACT_ATOMS: atom_id res chain seq x y z
N MET A 1 -24.38 -34.23 -59.71
CA MET A 1 -24.19 -35.11 -58.55
C MET A 1 -24.78 -34.46 -57.36
N ASN A 2 -25.99 -34.80 -57.00
CA ASN A 2 -26.71 -34.29 -55.85
C ASN A 2 -26.16 -34.94 -54.58
N LYS A 3 -25.44 -34.16 -53.76
CA LYS A 3 -25.14 -34.59 -52.38
C LYS A 3 -26.38 -34.32 -51.54
N THR A 4 -27.09 -35.40 -51.27
CA THR A 4 -28.13 -35.47 -50.25
C THR A 4 -27.46 -35.24 -48.88
N TYR A 5 -27.65 -34.06 -48.30
CA TYR A 5 -27.34 -33.82 -46.91
C TYR A 5 -28.32 -34.59 -46.03
N SER A 6 -27.83 -35.40 -45.12
CA SER A 6 -28.64 -36.13 -44.16
C SER A 6 -29.37 -35.13 -43.25
N LYS A 7 -30.62 -35.44 -42.95
CA LYS A 7 -31.54 -34.61 -42.15
C LYS A 7 -31.17 -34.51 -40.67
N ASP A 8 -30.02 -35.04 -40.25
CA ASP A 8 -29.66 -35.22 -38.84
C ASP A 8 -28.68 -34.19 -38.28
N ASP A 9 -28.25 -33.19 -39.11
CA ASP A 9 -27.36 -32.10 -38.65
C ASP A 9 -28.12 -30.82 -38.30
N LYS A 10 -29.39 -30.90 -37.95
CA LYS A 10 -30.08 -29.76 -37.34
C LYS A 10 -29.50 -29.53 -35.95
N ILE A 11 -28.80 -28.41 -35.74
CA ILE A 11 -28.61 -27.89 -34.40
C ILE A 11 -30.03 -27.68 -33.87
N GLN A 12 -30.49 -28.57 -33.01
CA GLN A 12 -31.74 -28.37 -32.31
C GLN A 12 -31.56 -27.15 -31.42
N GLY A 13 -32.21 -26.10 -31.77
CA GLY A 13 -32.55 -24.79 -31.23
C GLY A 13 -32.28 -24.41 -29.76
N LYS A 14 -31.26 -24.95 -29.14
CA LYS A 14 -30.89 -24.63 -27.76
C LYS A 14 -29.38 -24.33 -27.68
N PRO A 15 -28.96 -23.10 -27.28
CA PRO A 15 -27.54 -22.80 -27.12
C PRO A 15 -26.92 -23.66 -26.03
N SER A 16 -25.61 -23.90 -26.14
CA SER A 16 -24.84 -24.41 -25.01
C SER A 16 -24.86 -23.41 -23.85
N PRO A 17 -24.85 -23.87 -22.60
CA PRO A 17 -24.80 -22.98 -21.47
C PRO A 17 -23.47 -22.19 -21.48
N PRO A 18 -23.44 -20.98 -20.89
CA PRO A 18 -22.20 -20.20 -20.77
C PRO A 18 -21.17 -20.94 -19.92
N ASN A 19 -19.90 -20.78 -20.27
CA ASN A 19 -18.78 -21.26 -19.44
C ASN A 19 -18.56 -20.31 -18.31
N ILE A 20 -18.31 -20.81 -17.11
CA ILE A 20 -17.90 -20.03 -15.95
C ILE A 20 -16.38 -19.87 -16.02
N THR A 21 -15.89 -18.65 -16.07
CA THR A 21 -14.45 -18.35 -16.15
C THR A 21 -13.88 -17.88 -14.82
N SER A 22 -14.69 -17.17 -14.02
CA SER A 22 -14.31 -16.80 -12.66
C SER A 22 -15.55 -16.64 -11.78
N VAL A 23 -15.37 -16.85 -10.48
CA VAL A 23 -16.39 -16.64 -9.46
C VAL A 23 -15.77 -15.86 -8.32
N THR A 24 -16.41 -14.76 -7.96
CA THR A 24 -16.06 -14.00 -6.76
C THR A 24 -17.19 -14.09 -5.74
N TYR A 25 -17.07 -13.37 -4.64
CA TYR A 25 -18.14 -13.28 -3.64
C TYR A 25 -19.32 -12.38 -4.07
N VAL A 26 -19.14 -11.52 -5.08
CA VAL A 26 -20.20 -10.60 -5.57
C VAL A 26 -20.37 -10.60 -7.07
N SER A 27 -19.62 -11.43 -7.81
CA SER A 27 -19.73 -11.51 -9.26
C SER A 27 -19.41 -12.87 -9.83
N VAL A 28 -19.93 -13.15 -11.02
CA VAL A 28 -19.63 -14.32 -11.83
C VAL A 28 -19.29 -13.86 -13.24
N ASP A 29 -18.13 -14.30 -13.73
CA ASP A 29 -17.70 -14.07 -15.10
C ASP A 29 -18.11 -15.24 -15.98
N LEU A 30 -18.77 -14.94 -17.06
CA LEU A 30 -19.32 -15.90 -18.02
C LEU A 30 -18.72 -15.65 -19.40
N ASP A 31 -18.42 -16.72 -20.13
CA ASP A 31 -17.90 -16.70 -21.50
C ASP A 31 -18.62 -17.69 -22.37
N TRP A 32 -18.87 -17.35 -23.63
CA TRP A 32 -19.48 -18.22 -24.65
C TRP A 32 -18.79 -18.10 -26.02
N LYS A 33 -17.52 -17.69 -26.02
CA LYS A 33 -16.71 -17.47 -27.23
C LYS A 33 -16.63 -18.74 -28.12
N ASP A 34 -16.40 -19.88 -27.51
CA ASP A 34 -16.29 -21.15 -28.26
C ASP A 34 -17.60 -21.53 -28.93
N TYR A 35 -18.71 -21.19 -28.29
CA TYR A 35 -20.03 -21.44 -28.89
C TYR A 35 -20.33 -20.47 -30.04
N LEU A 36 -19.95 -19.18 -29.88
CA LEU A 36 -20.04 -18.21 -30.99
C LEU A 36 -19.20 -18.63 -32.19
N ASN A 37 -17.99 -19.14 -31.98
CA ASN A 37 -17.13 -19.61 -33.05
C ASN A 37 -17.82 -20.77 -33.83
N LYS A 38 -18.44 -21.71 -33.13
CA LYS A 38 -19.22 -22.80 -33.76
C LYS A 38 -20.42 -22.27 -34.54
N ILE A 39 -21.11 -21.23 -34.08
CA ILE A 39 -22.20 -20.58 -34.80
C ILE A 39 -21.65 -19.92 -36.06
N HIS A 40 -20.56 -19.16 -35.97
CA HIS A 40 -19.94 -18.47 -37.10
C HIS A 40 -19.40 -19.45 -38.15
N GLU A 41 -18.79 -20.57 -37.77
CA GLU A 41 -18.36 -21.63 -38.69
C GLU A 41 -19.52 -22.23 -39.47
N LYS A 42 -20.66 -22.43 -38.83
CA LYS A 42 -21.87 -22.96 -39.50
C LYS A 42 -22.59 -21.91 -40.35
N MET A 43 -22.57 -20.64 -39.95
CA MET A 43 -23.20 -19.52 -40.67
C MET A 43 -22.34 -19.03 -41.84
N ASN A 44 -21.02 -19.11 -41.78
CA ASN A 44 -20.13 -18.75 -42.90
C ASN A 44 -20.36 -19.62 -44.16
N ALA A 45 -21.14 -20.69 -44.06
CA ALA A 45 -21.67 -21.42 -45.20
C ALA A 45 -22.88 -20.71 -45.87
N GLN A 46 -23.46 -19.70 -45.27
CA GLN A 46 -24.59 -18.89 -45.78
C GLN A 46 -24.22 -17.40 -45.61
N SER A 47 -24.06 -16.68 -46.64
CA SER A 47 -23.46 -15.37 -46.90
C SER A 47 -23.88 -14.14 -46.06
N ASP A 48 -24.48 -14.27 -44.88
CA ASP A 48 -24.89 -13.11 -44.05
C ASP A 48 -24.11 -13.08 -42.74
N LYS A 49 -23.32 -12.01 -42.54
CA LYS A 49 -22.63 -11.67 -41.27
C LYS A 49 -23.67 -11.23 -40.23
N ILE A 50 -24.35 -12.20 -39.57
CA ILE A 50 -25.20 -11.86 -38.43
C ILE A 50 -24.34 -11.86 -37.17
N ASN A 51 -24.39 -10.75 -36.39
CA ASN A 51 -23.78 -10.70 -35.09
C ASN A 51 -24.80 -11.11 -34.02
N PRO A 52 -24.62 -12.24 -33.33
CA PRO A 52 -25.58 -12.75 -32.35
C PRO A 52 -25.76 -11.82 -31.16
N LEU A 53 -27.01 -11.45 -30.84
CA LEU A 53 -27.34 -10.67 -29.63
C LEU A 53 -27.59 -11.63 -28.47
N ALA A 54 -26.59 -11.78 -27.59
CA ALA A 54 -26.68 -12.61 -26.40
C ALA A 54 -27.52 -11.95 -25.30
N GLU A 55 -28.38 -12.74 -24.67
CA GLU A 55 -29.10 -12.38 -23.44
C GLU A 55 -28.77 -13.44 -22.39
N VAL A 56 -28.22 -12.99 -21.26
CA VAL A 56 -27.95 -13.80 -20.08
C VAL A 56 -28.86 -13.36 -18.97
N ILE A 57 -29.53 -14.32 -18.34
CA ILE A 57 -30.33 -14.08 -17.13
C ILE A 57 -29.87 -15.00 -16.02
N PHE A 58 -30.07 -14.57 -14.79
CA PHE A 58 -29.76 -15.38 -13.62
C PHE A 58 -30.89 -15.29 -12.58
N LYS A 59 -30.93 -16.26 -11.69
CA LYS A 59 -31.76 -16.23 -10.51
C LYS A 59 -31.06 -16.82 -9.29
N LYS A 60 -31.41 -16.35 -8.12
CA LYS A 60 -31.01 -16.93 -6.86
C LYS A 60 -31.77 -18.24 -6.60
N ASP A 61 -31.17 -19.22 -5.94
CA ASP A 61 -31.82 -20.50 -5.62
C ASP A 61 -33.13 -20.32 -4.82
N SER A 62 -33.15 -19.33 -3.94
CA SER A 62 -34.33 -18.98 -3.13
C SER A 62 -35.40 -18.15 -3.88
N SER A 63 -35.17 -17.79 -5.15
CA SER A 63 -36.07 -16.96 -5.96
C SER A 63 -36.66 -17.75 -7.12
N GLU A 64 -37.93 -17.50 -7.43
CA GLU A 64 -38.56 -18.03 -8.66
C GLU A 64 -38.32 -17.09 -9.87
N ASP A 65 -38.02 -15.83 -9.63
CA ASP A 65 -37.88 -14.81 -10.66
C ASP A 65 -36.45 -14.78 -11.25
N TRP A 66 -36.42 -14.57 -12.58
CA TRP A 66 -35.18 -14.42 -13.34
C TRP A 66 -34.86 -12.96 -13.56
N GLU A 67 -33.65 -12.56 -13.24
CA GLU A 67 -33.13 -11.21 -13.41
C GLU A 67 -32.24 -11.09 -14.65
N SER A 68 -32.18 -9.91 -15.25
CA SER A 68 -31.31 -9.65 -16.40
C SER A 68 -29.88 -9.44 -15.94
N GLY A 69 -28.96 -10.30 -16.42
CA GLY A 69 -27.54 -10.18 -16.16
C GLY A 69 -26.80 -9.41 -17.25
N TYR A 70 -27.16 -9.68 -18.53
CA TYR A 70 -26.51 -9.07 -19.67
C TYR A 70 -27.38 -9.14 -20.94
N ILE A 71 -27.31 -8.09 -21.76
CA ILE A 71 -27.82 -8.08 -23.13
C ILE A 71 -26.80 -7.31 -24.00
N GLY A 72 -26.21 -7.99 -24.97
CA GLY A 72 -25.19 -7.38 -25.81
C GLY A 72 -24.61 -8.33 -26.86
N TYR A 73 -23.62 -7.83 -27.57
CA TYR A 73 -22.96 -8.53 -28.68
C TYR A 73 -21.59 -9.12 -28.31
N ASP A 74 -21.15 -8.92 -27.07
CA ASP A 74 -19.88 -9.47 -26.60
C ASP A 74 -19.98 -10.99 -26.37
N HIS A 75 -18.83 -11.64 -26.33
CA HIS A 75 -18.73 -13.08 -26.10
C HIS A 75 -18.55 -13.44 -24.62
N GLN A 76 -18.53 -12.45 -23.76
CA GLN A 76 -18.36 -12.58 -22.30
C GLN A 76 -19.13 -11.50 -21.55
N CYS A 77 -19.46 -11.76 -20.31
CA CYS A 77 -20.00 -10.75 -19.41
C CYS A 77 -19.64 -11.03 -17.94
N THR A 78 -19.71 -9.99 -17.12
CA THR A 78 -19.63 -10.11 -15.67
C THR A 78 -20.98 -9.76 -15.05
N CYS A 79 -21.64 -10.74 -14.43
CA CYS A 79 -22.82 -10.51 -13.59
C CYS A 79 -22.36 -10.03 -12.21
N LYS A 80 -22.71 -8.81 -11.84
CA LYS A 80 -22.30 -8.12 -10.59
C LYS A 80 -23.44 -8.02 -9.60
N ASN A 81 -23.12 -7.55 -8.38
CA ASN A 81 -24.05 -7.32 -7.27
C ASN A 81 -24.77 -8.60 -6.81
N LEU A 82 -24.08 -9.74 -6.93
CA LEU A 82 -24.55 -10.99 -6.39
C LEU A 82 -24.33 -11.03 -4.87
N GLU A 83 -25.12 -11.81 -4.16
CA GLU A 83 -24.91 -12.05 -2.75
C GLU A 83 -23.83 -13.12 -2.55
N PRO A 84 -22.98 -12.96 -1.53
CA PRO A 84 -21.96 -13.97 -1.20
C PRO A 84 -22.55 -15.27 -0.70
N ASP A 85 -21.78 -16.37 -0.79
CA ASP A 85 -22.15 -17.71 -0.34
C ASP A 85 -23.56 -18.15 -0.79
N THR A 86 -23.92 -17.75 -1.99
CA THR A 86 -25.27 -17.91 -2.52
C THR A 86 -25.26 -18.67 -3.82
N SER A 87 -26.17 -19.64 -3.95
CA SER A 87 -26.37 -20.39 -5.16
C SER A 87 -27.17 -19.60 -6.18
N TYR A 88 -26.62 -19.48 -7.37
CA TYR A 88 -27.24 -18.84 -8.53
C TYR A 88 -27.35 -19.81 -9.70
N TYR A 89 -28.37 -19.61 -10.50
CA TYR A 89 -28.60 -20.31 -11.75
C TYR A 89 -28.51 -19.34 -12.91
N PHE A 90 -27.73 -19.67 -13.93
CA PHE A 90 -27.53 -18.87 -15.13
C PHE A 90 -28.01 -19.61 -16.34
N ARG A 91 -28.58 -18.90 -17.32
CA ARG A 91 -28.89 -19.41 -18.65
C ARG A 91 -28.79 -18.29 -19.67
N MET A 92 -28.59 -18.65 -20.95
CA MET A 92 -28.43 -17.70 -22.03
C MET A 92 -29.27 -18.07 -23.25
N ARG A 93 -29.54 -17.10 -24.12
CA ARG A 93 -30.09 -17.29 -25.47
C ARG A 93 -29.58 -16.23 -26.43
N PHE A 94 -29.85 -16.40 -27.74
CA PHE A 94 -29.58 -15.38 -28.74
C PHE A 94 -30.89 -14.87 -29.33
N LYS A 95 -31.22 -13.58 -29.09
CA LYS A 95 -32.50 -12.97 -29.45
C LYS A 95 -32.71 -12.76 -30.96
N ASN A 96 -31.65 -12.59 -31.73
CA ASN A 96 -31.70 -12.27 -33.15
C ASN A 96 -31.45 -13.50 -34.06
N LEU A 97 -31.45 -14.68 -33.51
CA LEU A 97 -31.29 -15.96 -34.23
C LEU A 97 -32.46 -16.88 -33.93
N LYS A 98 -33.43 -16.97 -34.84
CA LYS A 98 -34.66 -17.76 -34.67
C LYS A 98 -34.39 -19.20 -34.24
N GLU A 99 -33.28 -19.78 -34.68
CA GLU A 99 -32.89 -21.16 -34.34
C GLU A 99 -32.39 -21.30 -32.91
N PHE A 100 -32.03 -20.17 -32.22
CA PHE A 100 -31.41 -20.11 -30.89
C PHE A 100 -32.17 -19.20 -29.90
N GLU A 101 -33.44 -18.94 -30.18
CA GLU A 101 -34.29 -18.15 -29.26
C GLU A 101 -34.65 -18.89 -27.96
N ASN A 102 -34.49 -20.23 -27.96
CA ASN A 102 -34.68 -21.03 -26.74
C ASN A 102 -33.52 -20.80 -25.75
N TRP A 103 -33.87 -20.90 -24.48
CA TRP A 103 -32.88 -20.80 -23.40
C TRP A 103 -31.96 -22.03 -23.39
N SER A 104 -30.67 -21.80 -23.08
CA SER A 104 -29.70 -22.87 -22.81
C SER A 104 -30.12 -23.72 -21.60
N ASP A 105 -29.41 -24.82 -21.37
CA ASP A 105 -29.44 -25.46 -20.06
C ASP A 105 -28.95 -24.49 -18.98
N VAL A 106 -29.40 -24.75 -17.76
CA VAL A 106 -29.08 -23.93 -16.61
C VAL A 106 -27.69 -24.34 -16.10
N VAL A 107 -26.86 -23.35 -15.82
CA VAL A 107 -25.59 -23.54 -15.11
C VAL A 107 -25.79 -23.12 -13.67
N HIS A 108 -25.42 -23.96 -12.76
CA HIS A 108 -25.42 -23.70 -11.32
C HIS A 108 -24.04 -23.17 -10.89
N VAL A 109 -24.03 -22.10 -10.11
CA VAL A 109 -22.82 -21.47 -9.55
C VAL A 109 -23.11 -21.07 -8.12
N GLN A 110 -22.23 -21.41 -7.22
CA GLN A 110 -22.23 -20.83 -5.87
C GLN A 110 -21.19 -19.71 -5.84
N THR A 111 -21.61 -18.49 -5.47
CA THR A 111 -20.68 -17.42 -5.21
C THR A 111 -19.82 -17.77 -4.00
N ASN A 112 -18.57 -17.30 -4.01
CA ASN A 112 -17.67 -17.57 -2.91
C ASN A 112 -18.28 -16.99 -1.62
N GLN A 113 -17.99 -17.63 -0.49
CA GLN A 113 -18.21 -17.03 0.82
C GLN A 113 -17.52 -15.67 0.82
N LEU A 114 -18.18 -14.67 1.43
CA LEU A 114 -17.45 -13.45 1.76
C LEU A 114 -16.14 -13.89 2.42
N PRO A 115 -15.00 -13.56 1.84
CA PRO A 115 -13.78 -13.62 2.62
C PRO A 115 -14.08 -12.80 3.85
N VAL A 116 -13.63 -13.24 5.03
CA VAL A 116 -13.68 -12.43 6.24
C VAL A 116 -13.15 -11.08 5.80
N THR A 117 -14.05 -10.12 5.66
CA THR A 117 -13.72 -8.86 5.02
C THR A 117 -12.61 -8.25 5.86
N GLY A 118 -11.58 -7.72 5.22
CA GLY A 118 -10.58 -6.94 5.93
C GLY A 118 -11.24 -5.89 6.84
N HIS A 119 -12.46 -5.47 6.53
CA HIS A 119 -13.29 -4.63 7.37
C HIS A 119 -13.57 -5.27 8.74
N GLU A 120 -13.92 -6.55 8.84
CA GLU A 120 -14.17 -7.21 10.13
C GLU A 120 -12.90 -7.32 10.97
N ILE A 121 -11.74 -7.57 10.34
CA ILE A 121 -10.43 -7.56 11.00
C ILE A 121 -10.15 -6.15 11.55
N HIS A 122 -10.31 -5.12 10.72
CA HIS A 122 -10.12 -3.72 11.16
C HIS A 122 -11.11 -3.31 12.25
N VAL A 123 -12.37 -3.78 12.22
CA VAL A 123 -13.34 -3.53 13.29
C VAL A 123 -12.90 -4.19 14.59
N ALA A 124 -12.49 -5.47 14.55
CA ALA A 124 -12.00 -6.18 15.74
C ALA A 124 -10.79 -5.46 16.36
N ILE A 125 -9.86 -4.97 15.53
CA ILE A 125 -8.68 -4.22 15.99
C ILE A 125 -9.08 -2.87 16.59
N ARG A 126 -9.98 -2.11 15.95
CA ARG A 126 -10.46 -0.81 16.49
C ARG A 126 -11.19 -0.96 17.82
N GLN A 127 -11.83 -2.11 18.05
CA GLN A 127 -12.50 -2.48 19.31
C GLN A 127 -11.54 -3.13 20.32
N GLU A 128 -10.26 -3.30 19.97
CA GLU A 128 -9.24 -3.99 20.76
C GLU A 128 -9.70 -5.40 21.22
N ASN A 129 -10.53 -6.05 20.39
CA ASN A 129 -11.09 -7.36 20.68
C ASN A 129 -10.15 -8.48 20.17
N VAL A 130 -9.22 -8.88 21.02
CA VAL A 130 -8.21 -9.91 20.74
C VAL A 130 -8.83 -11.26 20.40
N LEU A 131 -9.89 -11.66 21.14
CA LEU A 131 -10.57 -12.95 20.91
C LEU A 131 -11.22 -12.98 19.54
N ARG A 132 -11.92 -11.89 19.17
CA ARG A 132 -12.56 -11.78 17.87
C ARG A 132 -11.55 -11.76 16.74
N LEU A 133 -10.41 -11.11 16.93
CA LEU A 133 -9.32 -11.10 15.94
C LEU A 133 -8.80 -12.52 15.69
N ARG A 134 -8.54 -13.32 16.73
CA ARG A 134 -8.11 -14.72 16.59
C ARG A 134 -9.15 -15.56 15.85
N GLU A 135 -10.42 -15.50 16.24
CA GLU A 135 -11.50 -16.21 15.54
C GLU A 135 -11.60 -15.88 14.04
N LEU A 136 -11.37 -14.61 13.68
CA LEU A 136 -11.41 -14.15 12.30
C LEU A 136 -10.23 -14.69 11.49
N LEU A 137 -9.04 -14.75 12.10
CA LEU A 137 -7.81 -15.19 11.43
C LEU A 137 -7.71 -16.72 11.31
N GLU A 138 -8.44 -17.49 12.14
CA GLU A 138 -8.54 -18.96 12.02
C GLU A 138 -9.35 -19.40 10.78
N LYS A 139 -10.12 -18.50 10.17
CA LYS A 139 -10.90 -18.82 8.97
C LYS A 139 -9.98 -18.81 7.72
N GLU A 140 -10.05 -19.86 6.92
CA GLU A 140 -9.17 -20.09 5.75
C GLU A 140 -9.11 -18.97 4.72
N GLN A 141 -10.04 -18.03 4.73
CA GLN A 141 -10.16 -16.94 3.75
C GLN A 141 -10.01 -15.55 4.36
N ALA A 142 -9.33 -15.42 5.53
CA ALA A 142 -9.11 -14.13 6.16
C ALA A 142 -8.20 -13.25 5.28
N SER A 143 -8.73 -12.10 4.81
CA SER A 143 -7.94 -11.12 4.03
C SER A 143 -7.12 -10.24 4.98
N ILE A 144 -6.02 -10.80 5.49
CA ILE A 144 -5.14 -10.14 6.48
C ILE A 144 -4.48 -8.87 5.91
N GLU A 145 -4.24 -8.85 4.59
CA GLU A 145 -3.62 -7.72 3.90
C GLU A 145 -4.63 -6.69 3.36
N ALA A 146 -5.92 -6.85 3.68
CA ALA A 146 -6.91 -5.88 3.26
C ALA A 146 -6.63 -4.52 3.88
N ILE A 147 -6.76 -3.49 3.06
CA ILE A 147 -6.59 -2.09 3.47
C ILE A 147 -7.94 -1.50 3.88
N ASP A 148 -7.91 -0.62 4.87
CA ASP A 148 -9.07 0.16 5.28
C ASP A 148 -9.30 1.39 4.36
N GLU A 149 -10.31 2.20 4.68
CA GLU A 149 -10.65 3.43 3.93
C GLU A 149 -9.50 4.46 3.89
N LEU A 150 -8.56 4.38 4.82
CA LEU A 150 -7.37 5.24 4.90
C LEU A 150 -6.16 4.63 4.17
N GLY A 151 -6.30 3.42 3.62
CA GLY A 151 -5.22 2.70 2.95
C GLY A 151 -4.24 2.02 3.90
N PHE A 152 -4.65 1.73 5.14
CA PHE A 152 -3.84 1.00 6.12
C PHE A 152 -4.20 -0.49 6.15
N THR A 153 -3.18 -1.35 6.20
CA THR A 153 -3.40 -2.73 6.62
C THR A 153 -3.65 -2.82 8.13
N ALA A 154 -4.19 -3.95 8.57
CA ALA A 154 -4.36 -4.25 9.98
C ALA A 154 -3.06 -4.06 10.77
N LEU A 155 -1.93 -4.55 10.22
CA LEU A 155 -0.61 -4.45 10.84
C LEU A 155 -0.13 -2.99 10.97
N MET A 156 -0.33 -2.15 9.95
CA MET A 156 0.01 -0.72 10.00
C MET A 156 -0.79 0.03 11.06
N TYR A 157 -2.09 -0.27 11.15
CA TYR A 157 -2.95 0.36 12.14
C TYR A 157 -2.53 -0.01 13.57
N CYS A 158 -2.26 -1.30 13.83
CA CYS A 158 -1.75 -1.76 15.13
C CYS A 158 -0.41 -1.12 15.48
N ALA A 159 0.51 -1.04 14.51
CA ALA A 159 1.82 -0.41 14.68
C ALA A 159 1.71 1.08 15.04
N GLN A 160 0.78 1.80 14.45
CA GLN A 160 0.53 3.21 14.75
C GLN A 160 -0.10 3.43 16.13
N ARG A 161 -0.94 2.48 16.60
CA ARG A 161 -1.71 2.57 17.84
C ARG A 161 -1.07 1.90 19.05
N ASN A 162 0.11 1.32 18.88
CA ASN A 162 0.84 0.57 19.93
C ASN A 162 0.08 -0.66 20.44
N LEU A 163 -0.57 -1.41 19.54
CA LEU A 163 -1.33 -2.60 19.88
C LEU A 163 -0.43 -3.85 19.73
N SER A 164 0.58 -4.02 20.59
CA SER A 164 1.61 -5.07 20.50
C SER A 164 1.02 -6.49 20.51
N ASP A 165 0.01 -6.75 21.36
CA ASP A 165 -0.66 -8.06 21.41
C ASP A 165 -1.31 -8.43 20.07
N MET A 166 -1.93 -7.45 19.40
CA MET A 166 -2.57 -7.67 18.12
C MET A 166 -1.55 -7.80 16.99
N ILE A 167 -0.42 -7.07 17.05
CA ILE A 167 0.70 -7.24 16.11
C ILE A 167 1.24 -8.68 16.19
N SER A 168 1.46 -9.20 17.38
CA SER A 168 1.92 -10.59 17.57
C SER A 168 0.97 -11.58 16.88
N ILE A 169 -0.33 -11.45 17.09
CA ILE A 169 -1.35 -12.32 16.48
C ILE A 169 -1.38 -12.21 14.96
N LEU A 170 -1.27 -10.98 14.42
CA LEU A 170 -1.24 -10.75 12.97
C LEU A 170 0.02 -11.36 12.34
N LEU A 171 1.18 -11.22 13.00
CA LEU A 171 2.44 -11.76 12.53
C LEU A 171 2.46 -13.30 12.62
N GLU A 172 1.92 -13.91 13.69
CA GLU A 172 1.70 -15.35 13.81
C GLU A 172 0.81 -15.90 12.69
N ALA A 173 -0.17 -15.08 12.22
CA ALA A 173 -1.02 -15.40 11.08
C ALA A 173 -0.40 -15.03 9.72
N ASN A 174 0.93 -14.79 9.67
CA ASN A 174 1.71 -14.46 8.48
C ASN A 174 1.34 -13.14 7.80
N ALA A 175 0.94 -12.11 8.55
CA ALA A 175 0.83 -10.77 8.00
C ALA A 175 2.17 -10.29 7.44
N ASN A 176 2.17 -9.74 6.24
CA ASN A 176 3.37 -9.29 5.56
C ASN A 176 3.85 -7.94 6.14
N THR A 177 5.05 -7.93 6.71
CA THR A 177 5.68 -6.72 7.30
C THR A 177 6.02 -5.66 6.26
N GLU A 178 6.18 -6.07 4.98
CA GLU A 178 6.62 -5.21 3.88
C GLU A 178 5.47 -4.65 3.04
N THR A 179 4.22 -4.95 3.37
CA THR A 179 3.08 -4.32 2.70
C THR A 179 3.15 -2.81 2.85
N GLU A 180 3.00 -2.12 1.73
CA GLU A 180 3.12 -0.66 1.65
C GLU A 180 1.75 0.03 1.69
N SER A 181 1.67 1.15 2.38
CA SER A 181 0.55 2.09 2.29
C SER A 181 0.56 2.83 0.94
N SER A 182 -0.47 3.61 0.66
CA SER A 182 -0.54 4.47 -0.54
C SER A 182 0.66 5.41 -0.71
N THR A 183 1.38 5.74 0.37
CA THR A 183 2.60 6.57 0.37
C THR A 183 3.89 5.76 0.35
N GLY A 184 3.84 4.43 0.31
CA GLY A 184 4.99 3.55 0.34
C GLY A 184 5.53 3.28 1.75
N LYS A 185 4.76 3.55 2.81
CA LYS A 185 5.18 3.32 4.20
C LYS A 185 4.79 1.94 4.67
N THR A 186 5.70 1.27 5.38
CA THR A 186 5.47 -0.02 6.03
C THR A 186 5.07 0.14 7.51
N ALA A 187 4.63 -0.94 8.13
CA ALA A 187 4.19 -0.93 9.54
C ALA A 187 5.29 -0.41 10.50
N ILE A 188 6.55 -0.80 10.30
CA ILE A 188 7.67 -0.34 11.15
C ILE A 188 7.88 1.17 11.07
N MET A 189 7.60 1.80 9.93
CA MET A 189 7.72 3.24 9.76
C MET A 189 6.67 4.01 10.60
N PHE A 190 5.45 3.48 10.69
CA PHE A 190 4.39 4.04 11.55
C PHE A 190 4.72 3.86 13.03
N ALA A 191 5.21 2.68 13.43
CA ALA A 191 5.66 2.42 14.79
C ALA A 191 6.83 3.34 15.19
N ALA A 192 7.81 3.52 14.30
CA ALA A 192 8.97 4.38 14.51
C ALA A 192 8.59 5.86 14.72
N PHE A 193 7.65 6.38 13.90
CA PHE A 193 7.14 7.74 14.06
C PHE A 193 6.48 7.98 15.43
N LYS A 194 5.76 6.97 15.94
CA LYS A 194 5.09 7.04 17.24
C LYS A 194 5.98 6.65 18.43
N GLY A 195 7.15 6.04 18.18
CA GLY A 195 8.03 5.54 19.20
C GLY A 195 7.53 4.28 19.91
N ASN A 196 6.72 3.47 19.24
CA ASN A 196 6.10 2.25 19.75
C ASN A 196 7.11 1.10 19.76
N ILE A 197 7.98 1.07 20.78
CA ILE A 197 9.16 0.21 20.84
C ILE A 197 8.80 -1.28 20.77
N GLU A 198 7.84 -1.76 21.56
CA GLU A 198 7.42 -3.17 21.55
C GLU A 198 6.92 -3.60 20.17
N CYS A 199 6.13 -2.75 19.51
CA CYS A 199 5.67 -3.03 18.15
C CYS A 199 6.83 -3.09 17.16
N MET A 200 7.84 -2.22 17.31
CA MET A 200 9.03 -2.22 16.46
C MET A 200 9.87 -3.48 16.67
N GLU A 201 10.04 -3.91 17.92
CA GLU A 201 10.79 -5.14 18.26
C GLU A 201 10.13 -6.36 17.63
N LEU A 202 8.82 -6.52 17.76
CA LEU A 202 8.05 -7.59 17.11
C LEU A 202 8.20 -7.57 15.59
N LEU A 203 8.01 -6.39 14.96
CA LEU A 203 8.14 -6.27 13.51
C LEU A 203 9.54 -6.65 13.02
N LEU A 204 10.60 -6.23 13.74
CA LEU A 204 11.98 -6.58 13.42
C LEU A 204 12.27 -8.06 13.61
N GLU A 205 11.73 -8.69 14.66
CA GLU A 205 11.83 -10.13 14.90
C GLU A 205 11.23 -10.95 13.77
N TYR A 206 10.11 -10.47 13.19
CA TYR A 206 9.46 -11.07 12.03
C TYR A 206 9.99 -10.57 10.68
N GLY A 207 11.19 -9.97 10.68
CA GLY A 207 11.96 -9.68 9.47
C GLY A 207 11.59 -8.41 8.74
N ALA A 208 10.96 -7.44 9.41
CA ALA A 208 10.71 -6.13 8.79
C ALA A 208 12.01 -5.46 8.34
N ASN A 209 12.04 -4.97 7.09
CA ASN A 209 13.19 -4.30 6.53
C ASN A 209 13.38 -2.90 7.15
N VAL A 210 14.36 -2.79 8.05
CA VAL A 210 14.69 -1.53 8.74
C VAL A 210 15.10 -0.39 7.79
N ASN A 211 15.56 -0.73 6.59
CA ASN A 211 16.05 0.22 5.59
C ASN A 211 15.05 0.44 4.43
N HIS A 212 13.83 -0.08 4.53
CA HIS A 212 12.79 0.23 3.57
C HIS A 212 12.57 1.75 3.48
N SER A 213 12.39 2.27 2.27
CA SER A 213 12.15 3.69 2.04
C SER A 213 10.80 3.92 1.37
N ASP A 214 10.05 4.91 1.86
CA ASP A 214 8.80 5.32 1.26
C ASP A 214 9.01 6.02 -0.12
N LYS A 215 7.93 6.42 -0.78
CA LYS A 215 7.98 7.09 -2.09
C LYS A 215 8.82 8.38 -2.10
N ASN A 216 9.05 8.97 -0.94
CA ASN A 216 9.90 10.15 -0.77
C ASN A 216 11.35 9.81 -0.37
N GLY A 217 11.70 8.52 -0.29
CA GLY A 217 13.01 8.06 0.17
C GLY A 217 13.19 8.12 1.70
N LEU A 218 12.11 8.30 2.46
CA LEU A 218 12.17 8.34 3.92
C LEU A 218 12.17 6.93 4.48
N THR A 219 13.10 6.64 5.40
CA THR A 219 13.20 5.36 6.11
C THR A 219 12.52 5.42 7.49
N ALA A 220 12.40 4.28 8.17
CA ALA A 220 11.92 4.23 9.55
C ALA A 220 12.73 5.16 10.48
N LEU A 221 14.05 5.33 10.22
CA LEU A 221 14.89 6.25 10.99
C LEU A 221 14.51 7.73 10.77
N HIS A 222 14.19 8.13 9.55
CA HIS A 222 13.63 9.47 9.29
C HIS A 222 12.29 9.67 10.01
N MET A 223 11.44 8.64 10.02
CA MET A 223 10.16 8.69 10.74
C MET A 223 10.36 8.84 12.25
N ALA A 224 11.33 8.13 12.85
CA ALA A 224 11.66 8.27 14.26
C ALA A 224 12.18 9.67 14.61
N VAL A 225 12.91 10.31 13.70
CA VAL A 225 13.36 11.71 13.84
C VAL A 225 12.18 12.67 13.78
N ASP A 226 11.28 12.51 12.80
CA ASP A 226 10.07 13.33 12.66
C ASP A 226 9.12 13.20 13.85
N GLY A 227 9.05 12.00 14.44
CA GLY A 227 8.29 11.73 15.64
C GLY A 227 9.00 12.16 16.94
N GLU A 228 10.23 12.66 16.86
CA GLU A 228 11.07 13.02 18.02
C GLU A 228 11.26 11.85 19.01
N GLN A 229 11.61 10.65 18.51
CA GLN A 229 11.64 9.39 19.27
C GLN A 229 13.06 8.84 19.49
N PRO A 230 13.84 9.32 20.49
CA PRO A 230 15.24 8.88 20.70
C PRO A 230 15.38 7.38 20.97
N ARG A 231 14.39 6.78 21.64
CA ARG A 231 14.41 5.31 21.90
C ARG A 231 14.25 4.50 20.61
N ALA A 232 13.35 4.93 19.71
CA ALA A 232 13.16 4.30 18.42
C ALA A 232 14.43 4.42 17.55
N ILE A 233 15.09 5.58 17.57
CA ILE A 233 16.37 5.80 16.88
C ILE A 233 17.41 4.78 17.34
N ARG A 234 17.58 4.60 18.66
CA ARG A 234 18.52 3.60 19.21
C ARG A 234 18.20 2.18 18.74
N LEU A 235 16.93 1.80 18.80
CA LEU A 235 16.50 0.46 18.36
C LEU A 235 16.80 0.23 16.88
N LEU A 236 16.43 1.19 16.02
CA LEU A 236 16.65 1.09 14.57
C LEU A 236 18.13 0.98 14.22
N VAL A 237 18.97 1.80 14.82
CA VAL A 237 20.43 1.76 14.56
C VAL A 237 21.04 0.46 15.09
N LYS A 238 20.61 -0.05 16.26
CA LYS A 238 21.01 -1.36 16.75
C LYS A 238 20.61 -2.49 15.77
N SER A 239 19.53 -2.30 15.04
CA SER A 239 19.03 -3.22 14.00
C SER A 239 19.61 -2.93 12.61
N CYS A 240 20.76 -2.25 12.53
CA CYS A 240 21.50 -1.94 11.29
C CYS A 240 20.78 -0.97 10.34
N SER A 241 20.03 0.00 10.86
CA SER A 241 19.51 1.10 10.05
C SER A 241 20.64 1.98 9.53
N ASN A 242 20.51 2.41 8.26
CA ASN A 242 21.49 3.31 7.63
C ASN A 242 21.30 4.74 8.16
N LEU A 243 22.26 5.20 8.99
CA LEU A 243 22.29 6.55 9.55
C LEU A 243 22.43 7.67 8.50
N GLU A 244 22.98 7.34 7.34
CA GLU A 244 23.25 8.28 6.25
C GLU A 244 22.29 8.11 5.07
N ALA A 245 21.16 7.43 5.28
CA ALA A 245 20.11 7.33 4.28
C ALA A 245 19.61 8.73 3.90
N LYS A 246 19.51 9.02 2.61
CA LYS A 246 19.10 10.32 2.09
C LYS A 246 17.71 10.26 1.51
N ASP A 247 16.86 11.25 1.82
CA ASP A 247 15.57 11.39 1.17
C ASP A 247 15.69 11.76 -0.32
N ASN A 248 14.61 11.53 -1.07
CA ASN A 248 14.58 11.78 -2.51
C ASN A 248 14.41 13.26 -2.89
N ASN A 249 14.04 14.12 -1.95
CA ASN A 249 13.75 15.54 -2.22
C ASN A 249 15.01 16.40 -2.13
N LEU A 250 15.52 16.59 -0.93
CA LEU A 250 16.66 17.47 -0.66
C LEU A 250 17.95 16.71 -0.41
N GLY A 251 17.90 15.37 -0.35
CA GLY A 251 19.04 14.54 0.01
C GLY A 251 19.37 14.66 1.51
N TRP A 252 18.35 14.84 2.33
CA TRP A 252 18.53 14.97 3.76
C TRP A 252 18.75 13.62 4.43
N THR A 253 19.80 13.56 5.24
CA THR A 253 19.99 12.49 6.22
C THR A 253 19.10 12.72 7.45
N PRO A 254 18.92 11.71 8.32
CA PRO A 254 18.18 11.89 9.58
C PRO A 254 18.65 13.08 10.41
N LEU A 255 19.98 13.34 10.47
CA LEU A 255 20.53 14.48 11.20
C LEU A 255 20.22 15.84 10.53
N LEU A 256 20.33 15.92 9.19
CA LEU A 256 19.94 17.11 8.42
C LEU A 256 18.45 17.43 8.63
N ARG A 257 17.61 16.40 8.63
CA ARG A 257 16.17 16.52 8.87
C ARG A 257 15.87 17.01 10.28
N CYS A 258 16.53 16.44 11.30
CA CYS A 258 16.44 16.91 12.68
C CYS A 258 16.73 18.42 12.81
N ALA A 259 17.75 18.90 12.09
CA ALA A 259 18.14 20.31 12.11
C ALA A 259 17.14 21.25 11.43
N ALA A 260 16.23 20.74 10.62
CA ALA A 260 15.22 21.51 9.89
C ALA A 260 13.82 21.46 10.53
N LEU A 261 13.60 20.64 11.58
CA LEU A 261 12.30 20.53 12.26
C LEU A 261 11.90 21.87 12.92
N LYS A 262 10.60 22.18 12.88
CA LYS A 262 10.05 23.48 13.32
C LYS A 262 10.22 23.80 14.82
N ASN A 263 10.39 22.80 15.67
CA ASN A 263 10.42 22.94 17.14
C ASN A 263 11.84 23.19 17.67
N ASN A 264 12.50 24.29 17.28
CA ASN A 264 13.85 24.64 17.65
C ASN A 264 14.95 23.60 17.36
N GLY A 265 14.68 22.64 16.47
CA GLY A 265 15.51 21.47 16.27
C GLY A 265 15.62 20.64 17.57
N ASN A 266 15.39 19.34 17.50
CA ASN A 266 15.42 18.53 18.71
C ASN A 266 16.86 18.15 19.10
N VAL A 267 17.43 18.84 20.09
CA VAL A 267 18.80 18.61 20.61
C VAL A 267 18.95 17.16 21.12
N GLU A 268 17.90 16.57 21.71
CA GLU A 268 17.95 15.20 22.25
C GLU A 268 18.05 14.19 21.12
N VAL A 269 17.26 14.35 20.07
CA VAL A 269 17.34 13.53 18.85
C VAL A 269 18.72 13.67 18.19
N ALA A 270 19.21 14.89 18.03
CA ALA A 270 20.54 15.12 17.45
C ALA A 270 21.64 14.49 18.33
N ARG A 271 21.52 14.57 19.64
CA ARG A 271 22.43 13.93 20.60
C ARG A 271 22.48 12.40 20.40
N GLU A 272 21.33 11.76 20.25
CA GLU A 272 21.28 10.32 20.01
C GLU A 272 21.90 9.95 18.67
N LEU A 273 21.59 10.66 17.59
CA LEU A 273 22.16 10.41 16.28
C LEU A 273 23.69 10.56 16.28
N ILE A 274 24.23 11.61 16.91
CA ILE A 274 25.68 11.85 16.99
C ILE A 274 26.36 10.80 17.89
N LYS A 275 25.77 10.40 19.01
CA LYS A 275 26.28 9.31 19.84
C LYS A 275 26.36 7.98 19.09
N LEU A 276 25.48 7.78 18.13
CA LEU A 276 25.42 6.60 17.27
C LEU A 276 26.32 6.74 16.02
N ASN A 277 27.17 7.77 15.97
CA ASN A 277 28.13 8.10 14.92
C ASN A 277 27.51 8.57 13.59
N ALA A 278 26.36 9.24 13.61
CA ALA A 278 25.89 9.97 12.44
C ALA A 278 26.94 11.02 12.00
N ASN A 279 27.15 11.12 10.68
CA ASN A 279 28.07 12.10 10.11
C ASN A 279 27.51 13.53 10.32
N ILE A 280 28.14 14.26 11.27
CA ILE A 280 27.73 15.61 11.65
C ILE A 280 27.88 16.62 10.51
N ASP A 281 28.80 16.35 9.58
CA ASP A 281 29.14 17.19 8.43
C ASP A 281 28.55 16.70 7.10
N ALA A 282 27.62 15.74 7.15
CA ALA A 282 26.89 15.30 5.98
C ALA A 282 26.25 16.49 5.27
N GLN A 283 26.37 16.53 3.94
CA GLN A 283 25.82 17.58 3.10
C GLN A 283 24.61 17.10 2.29
N ASP A 284 23.60 17.96 2.20
CA ASP A 284 22.45 17.78 1.32
C ASP A 284 22.80 18.11 -0.16
N ARG A 285 21.80 18.11 -1.03
CA ARG A 285 21.98 18.42 -2.46
C ARG A 285 22.46 19.83 -2.73
N ASP A 286 22.20 20.78 -1.81
CA ASP A 286 22.66 22.17 -1.90
C ASP A 286 24.02 22.39 -1.23
N GLY A 287 24.64 21.34 -0.70
CA GLY A 287 25.88 21.42 0.08
C GLY A 287 25.67 21.96 1.50
N LYS A 288 24.44 21.99 2.01
CA LYS A 288 24.14 22.41 3.38
C LYS A 288 24.37 21.28 4.36
N THR A 289 24.99 21.57 5.51
CA THR A 289 25.10 20.66 6.65
C THR A 289 23.99 20.89 7.67
N ALA A 290 23.87 20.03 8.68
CA ALA A 290 22.97 20.23 9.81
C ALA A 290 23.19 21.60 10.48
N LEU A 291 24.44 22.07 10.60
CA LEU A 291 24.79 23.39 11.14
C LEU A 291 24.22 24.51 10.25
N HIS A 292 24.30 24.41 8.91
CA HIS A 292 23.69 25.38 8.01
C HIS A 292 22.16 25.44 8.20
N ASN A 293 21.50 24.30 8.33
CA ASN A 293 20.05 24.24 8.52
C ASN A 293 19.63 24.83 9.86
N CYS A 294 20.34 24.53 10.97
CA CYS A 294 20.05 25.17 12.25
C CYS A 294 20.17 26.70 12.21
N ILE A 295 21.18 27.24 11.51
CA ILE A 295 21.37 28.70 11.36
C ILE A 295 20.19 29.30 10.61
N LEU A 296 19.80 28.69 9.47
CA LEU A 296 18.70 29.17 8.63
C LEU A 296 17.36 29.18 9.38
N HIS A 297 17.12 28.17 10.23
CA HIS A 297 15.88 28.06 11.00
C HIS A 297 15.94 28.77 12.37
N GLY A 298 17.09 29.31 12.77
CA GLY A 298 17.22 30.04 13.99
C GLY A 298 17.35 29.19 15.27
N HIS A 299 17.73 27.91 15.14
CA HIS A 299 17.78 26.92 16.23
C HIS A 299 19.08 27.08 17.07
N TYR A 300 19.12 28.03 17.97
CA TYR A 300 20.33 28.40 18.73
C TYR A 300 20.92 27.22 19.52
N ASP A 301 20.09 26.49 20.28
CA ASP A 301 20.59 25.43 21.16
C ASP A 301 21.14 24.24 20.35
N LEU A 302 20.54 23.94 19.21
CA LEU A 302 21.04 22.90 18.32
C LEU A 302 22.31 23.35 17.59
N CYS A 303 22.40 24.62 17.14
CA CYS A 303 23.65 25.19 16.60
C CYS A 303 24.81 25.03 17.59
N ARG A 304 24.57 25.44 18.85
CA ARG A 304 25.54 25.34 19.92
C ARG A 304 25.96 23.86 20.15
N PHE A 305 25.00 22.99 20.28
CA PHE A 305 25.26 21.57 20.49
C PHE A 305 26.09 20.95 19.34
N LEU A 306 25.78 21.25 18.08
CA LEU A 306 26.54 20.73 16.92
C LEU A 306 27.97 21.26 16.94
N LEU A 307 28.19 22.54 17.25
CA LEU A 307 29.53 23.14 17.35
C LEU A 307 30.35 22.55 18.50
N GLU A 308 29.75 22.33 19.68
CA GLU A 308 30.37 21.64 20.81
C GLU A 308 30.76 20.19 20.51
N ASN A 309 30.10 19.56 19.50
CA ASN A 309 30.41 18.20 19.00
C ASN A 309 31.23 18.22 17.71
N ASN A 310 32.02 19.27 17.47
CA ASN A 310 32.99 19.44 16.38
C ASN A 310 32.37 19.50 14.97
N ALA A 311 31.16 20.02 14.81
CA ALA A 311 30.65 20.32 13.46
C ALA A 311 31.57 21.35 12.79
N ASN A 312 31.94 21.08 11.53
CA ASN A 312 32.88 21.91 10.79
C ASN A 312 32.24 23.24 10.36
N VAL A 313 32.58 24.31 11.08
CA VAL A 313 32.07 25.67 10.85
C VAL A 313 32.52 26.27 9.51
N ASN A 314 33.56 25.71 8.88
CA ASN A 314 34.17 26.26 7.65
C ASN A 314 33.60 25.66 6.36
N LEU A 315 32.73 24.65 6.44
CA LEU A 315 32.07 24.10 5.27
C LEU A 315 31.20 25.15 4.58
N LYS A 316 31.14 25.05 3.26
CA LYS A 316 30.35 25.97 2.44
C LYS A 316 29.28 25.20 1.68
N THR A 317 28.16 25.87 1.44
CA THR A 317 27.14 25.41 0.52
C THR A 317 27.66 25.42 -0.93
N ASN A 318 26.94 24.77 -1.85
CA ASN A 318 27.29 24.79 -3.28
C ASN A 318 27.34 26.20 -3.87
N ASN A 319 26.62 27.15 -3.29
CA ASN A 319 26.67 28.57 -3.66
C ASN A 319 27.81 29.34 -3.00
N GLY A 320 28.72 28.65 -2.31
CA GLY A 320 29.88 29.25 -1.64
C GLY A 320 29.58 29.96 -0.32
N HIS A 321 28.35 29.89 0.19
CA HIS A 321 28.00 30.52 1.46
C HIS A 321 28.58 29.75 2.65
N SER A 322 29.36 30.39 3.50
CA SER A 322 29.82 29.83 4.76
C SER A 322 28.77 30.01 5.86
N THR A 323 28.93 29.27 6.96
CA THR A 323 28.08 29.42 8.18
C THR A 323 28.05 30.86 8.69
N LEU A 324 29.18 31.59 8.61
CA LEU A 324 29.26 33.00 9.01
C LEU A 324 28.37 33.87 8.12
N VAL A 325 28.48 33.76 6.79
CA VAL A 325 27.66 34.54 5.85
C VAL A 325 26.18 34.26 6.04
N LEU A 326 25.79 32.99 6.22
CA LEU A 326 24.41 32.64 6.50
C LEU A 326 23.91 33.22 7.84
N SER A 327 24.72 33.18 8.89
CA SER A 327 24.35 33.75 10.20
C SER A 327 24.10 35.25 10.14
N GLU A 328 24.86 35.96 9.29
CA GLU A 328 24.69 37.40 9.05
C GLU A 328 23.39 37.68 8.23
N SER A 329 23.11 36.86 7.23
CA SER A 329 21.90 37.02 6.39
C SER A 329 20.59 36.79 7.15
N VAL A 330 20.59 35.87 8.11
CA VAL A 330 19.40 35.55 8.94
C VAL A 330 19.12 36.62 9.98
N GLY A 331 20.14 37.41 10.38
CA GLY A 331 19.98 38.51 11.33
C GLY A 331 19.79 38.08 12.80
N ASN A 332 19.96 36.79 13.14
CA ASN A 332 19.91 36.35 14.54
C ASN A 332 21.21 36.62 15.26
N GLN A 333 21.25 37.70 16.02
CA GLN A 333 22.45 38.19 16.72
C GLN A 333 23.08 37.14 17.66
N LYS A 334 22.27 36.30 18.33
CA LYS A 334 22.78 35.26 19.23
C LYS A 334 23.54 34.19 18.46
N ILE A 335 22.97 33.71 17.37
CA ILE A 335 23.61 32.70 16.50
C ILE A 335 24.84 33.29 15.82
N GLN A 336 24.77 34.55 15.35
CA GLN A 336 25.91 35.24 14.73
C GLN A 336 27.11 35.35 15.69
N LYS A 337 26.84 35.72 16.95
CA LYS A 337 27.88 35.78 17.97
C LYS A 337 28.50 34.39 18.21
N LEU A 338 27.68 33.38 18.37
CA LEU A 338 28.11 32.01 18.57
C LEU A 338 29.01 31.53 17.41
N ILE A 339 28.61 31.74 16.17
CA ILE A 339 29.37 31.31 14.98
C ILE A 339 30.71 32.04 14.92
N LYS A 340 30.76 33.39 15.21
CA LYS A 340 31.98 34.17 15.24
C LYS A 340 32.99 33.66 16.29
N GLU A 341 32.53 33.28 17.46
CA GLU A 341 33.37 32.71 18.52
C GLU A 341 34.04 31.41 18.01
N PHE A 342 33.28 30.47 17.43
CA PHE A 342 33.82 29.19 16.95
C PHE A 342 34.72 29.35 15.68
N VAL A 343 34.40 30.26 14.76
CA VAL A 343 35.25 30.55 13.59
C VAL A 343 36.62 31.11 14.03
N ASN A 344 36.66 31.95 15.05
CA ASN A 344 37.92 32.51 15.57
C ASN A 344 38.77 31.43 16.26
N HIS A 345 38.16 30.52 17.04
CA HIS A 345 38.87 29.39 17.66
C HIS A 345 39.39 28.37 16.67
N SER A 346 38.73 28.19 15.52
CA SER A 346 39.21 27.27 14.49
C SER A 346 40.38 27.78 13.65
N LYS A 347 40.78 29.03 13.82
CA LYS A 347 41.97 29.66 13.16
C LYS A 347 43.25 29.67 14.01
N THR A 348 43.10 29.33 15.28
CA THR A 348 44.20 29.11 16.21
C THR A 348 44.53 27.64 16.34
#